data_e209aca8bf5268334c8661aa0f90852e
#
_entry.id   e209aca8bf5268334c8661aa0f90852e
#
_cell.length_a   1.000
_cell.length_b   1.000
_cell.length_c   1.000
_cell.angle_alpha   90.00
_cell.angle_beta   90.00
_cell.angle_gamma   90.00
#
_symmetry.space_group_name_H-M   'P 1'
#
loop_
_entity.id
_entity.type
_entity.pdbx_description
1 polymer ?
#
loop_
_entity_poly.entity_id
_entity_poly.type
_entity_poly.pdbx_seq_one_letter_code
_entity_poly.pdbx_strand_id
1 'polypeptide(L)'
;DLGKLSLDTQLGTLNKEWSESNKANISIQDMLSHYARLIPWIPFYKETLKENSTKQNKKFYRKRSSKRFPVPVADRFYGKNNLSKRISDQILASELRDTLEYKYSDIPYFFMKDMLEDRYQKPLETLAMESFYKPLGLVRTTFNPNKNTPNQTVIPSEIDTYYRNQELKG
;
A
#
# COMPACT_ATOMS: atom_id res chain seq x y z
N ASP A 1 -17.17 10.27 -6.40
CA ASP A 1 -16.59 10.37 -7.74
C ASP A 1 -16.83 11.77 -8.30
N LEU A 2 -15.77 12.47 -8.68
CA LEU A 2 -15.85 13.81 -9.32
C LEU A 2 -15.88 13.69 -10.85
N GLY A 3 -16.38 12.58 -11.40
CA GLY A 3 -16.47 12.31 -12.84
C GLY A 3 -15.11 12.06 -13.53
N LYS A 4 -14.05 11.84 -12.76
CA LYS A 4 -12.69 11.62 -13.30
C LYS A 4 -12.36 10.16 -13.55
N LEU A 5 -13.09 9.23 -12.96
CA LEU A 5 -12.92 7.79 -13.06
C LEU A 5 -14.29 7.12 -13.14
N SER A 6 -14.40 6.01 -13.85
CA SER A 6 -15.58 5.15 -13.88
C SER A 6 -15.21 3.74 -13.42
N LEU A 7 -16.19 2.91 -13.09
CA LEU A 7 -15.96 1.51 -12.74
C LEU A 7 -15.35 0.72 -13.91
N ASP A 8 -15.66 1.11 -15.14
CA ASP A 8 -15.14 0.48 -16.36
C ASP A 8 -13.75 0.97 -16.77
N THR A 9 -13.19 1.96 -16.05
CA THR A 9 -11.83 2.46 -16.35
C THR A 9 -10.82 1.34 -16.17
N GLN A 10 -10.04 1.07 -17.21
CA GLN A 10 -9.00 0.04 -17.21
C GLN A 10 -7.67 0.59 -16.69
N LEU A 11 -6.91 -0.22 -15.96
CA LEU A 11 -5.60 0.16 -15.39
C LEU A 11 -4.62 0.66 -16.45
N GLY A 12 -4.57 0.01 -17.60
CA GLY A 12 -3.67 0.40 -18.69
C GLY A 12 -3.90 1.80 -19.25
N THR A 13 -5.09 2.39 -19.03
CA THR A 13 -5.38 3.77 -19.46
C THR A 13 -4.89 4.83 -18.49
N LEU A 14 -4.51 4.42 -17.27
CA LEU A 14 -4.18 5.33 -16.17
C LEU A 14 -2.68 5.59 -16.05
N ASN A 15 -1.86 4.61 -16.42
CA ASN A 15 -0.41 4.67 -16.24
C ASN A 15 0.30 3.81 -17.30
N LYS A 16 1.42 4.32 -17.82
CA LYS A 16 2.20 3.63 -18.85
C LYS A 16 2.76 2.28 -18.38
N GLU A 17 3.27 2.19 -17.15
CA GLU A 17 3.80 0.93 -16.62
C GLU A 17 2.71 -0.15 -16.55
N TRP A 18 1.48 0.24 -16.25
CA TRP A 18 0.33 -0.67 -16.21
C TRP A 18 -0.14 -1.08 -17.60
N SER A 19 -0.09 -0.17 -18.59
CA SER A 19 -0.46 -0.48 -19.98
C SER A 19 0.44 -1.54 -20.62
N GLU A 20 1.69 -1.64 -20.17
CA GLU A 20 2.67 -2.61 -20.65
C GLU A 20 2.64 -3.94 -19.87
N SER A 21 1.76 -4.09 -18.88
CA SER A 21 1.64 -5.27 -18.02
C SER A 21 0.47 -6.17 -18.41
N ASN A 22 0.48 -7.42 -17.92
CA ASN A 22 -0.65 -8.34 -18.04
C ASN A 22 -1.93 -7.86 -17.27
N LYS A 23 -1.84 -6.72 -16.57
CA LYS A 23 -2.92 -6.11 -15.79
C LYS A 23 -3.62 -4.96 -16.51
N ALA A 24 -3.21 -4.62 -17.73
CA ALA A 24 -3.71 -3.47 -18.49
C ALA A 24 -5.24 -3.44 -18.62
N ASN A 25 -5.85 -4.59 -18.82
CA ASN A 25 -7.29 -4.73 -19.06
C ASN A 25 -8.14 -4.93 -17.79
N ILE A 26 -7.54 -4.90 -16.61
CA ILE A 26 -8.28 -4.98 -15.35
C ILE A 26 -9.02 -3.67 -15.13
N SER A 27 -10.33 -3.73 -14.85
CA SER A 27 -11.14 -2.57 -14.55
C SER A 27 -11.08 -2.19 -13.06
N ILE A 28 -11.47 -0.95 -12.75
CA ILE A 28 -11.67 -0.52 -11.35
C ILE A 28 -12.73 -1.40 -10.68
N GLN A 29 -13.79 -1.79 -11.41
CA GLN A 29 -14.83 -2.68 -10.89
C GLN A 29 -14.25 -4.04 -10.48
N ASP A 30 -13.42 -4.65 -11.33
CA ASP A 30 -12.79 -5.94 -11.02
C ASP A 30 -11.92 -5.85 -9.76
N MET A 31 -11.18 -4.76 -9.60
CA MET A 31 -10.36 -4.52 -8.41
C MET A 31 -11.20 -4.40 -7.15
N LEU A 32 -12.25 -3.57 -7.17
CA LEU A 32 -13.13 -3.32 -6.03
C LEU A 32 -13.93 -4.55 -5.60
N SER A 33 -14.28 -5.41 -6.57
CA SER A 33 -15.06 -6.63 -6.34
C SER A 33 -14.20 -7.87 -6.08
N HIS A 34 -12.87 -7.74 -6.12
CA HIS A 34 -11.91 -8.85 -6.01
C HIS A 34 -12.02 -9.93 -7.12
N TYR A 35 -12.49 -9.52 -8.31
CA TYR A 35 -12.51 -10.35 -9.53
C TYR A 35 -11.35 -10.07 -10.48
N ALA A 36 -10.40 -9.23 -10.08
CA ALA A 36 -9.24 -8.82 -10.89
C ALA A 36 -8.23 -9.94 -11.21
N ARG A 37 -8.49 -11.19 -10.82
CA ARG A 37 -7.56 -12.32 -11.00
C ARG A 37 -6.17 -12.13 -10.37
N LEU A 38 -6.01 -11.12 -9.54
CA LEU A 38 -4.75 -10.89 -8.83
C LEU A 38 -4.48 -12.00 -7.83
N ILE A 39 -3.21 -12.32 -7.62
CA ILE A 39 -2.82 -13.27 -6.58
C ILE A 39 -3.20 -12.72 -5.20
N PRO A 40 -3.62 -13.56 -4.24
CA PRO A 40 -4.11 -13.08 -2.95
C PRO A 40 -3.08 -12.30 -2.15
N TRP A 41 -1.82 -12.70 -2.23
CA TRP A 41 -0.77 -12.16 -1.39
C TRP A 41 0.63 -12.31 -2.02
N ILE A 42 1.47 -11.28 -1.89
CA ILE A 42 2.88 -11.28 -2.28
C ILE A 42 3.72 -11.03 -1.02
N PRO A 43 4.63 -11.92 -0.67
CA PRO A 43 5.49 -11.75 0.51
C PRO A 43 6.64 -10.77 0.24
N PHE A 44 6.33 -9.50 0.00
CA PHE A 44 7.30 -8.43 -0.35
C PHE A 44 8.51 -8.35 0.58
N TYR A 45 8.31 -8.68 1.87
CA TYR A 45 9.35 -8.60 2.87
C TYR A 45 10.46 -9.63 2.67
N LYS A 46 10.18 -10.80 2.03
CA LYS A 46 11.17 -11.88 1.87
C LYS A 46 12.44 -11.44 1.16
N GLU A 47 12.32 -10.63 0.11
CA GLU A 47 13.47 -10.08 -0.60
C GLU A 47 14.31 -9.11 0.24
N THR A 48 13.77 -8.63 1.34
CA THR A 48 14.42 -7.68 2.23
C THR A 48 15.10 -8.35 3.42
N LEU A 49 15.02 -9.67 3.50
CA LEU A 49 15.74 -10.47 4.50
C LEU A 49 17.19 -10.71 4.08
N LYS A 50 18.01 -11.10 5.05
CA LYS A 50 19.31 -11.69 4.76
C LYS A 50 19.11 -13.09 4.21
N GLU A 51 20.00 -13.49 3.35
CA GLU A 51 20.00 -14.85 2.79
C GLU A 51 19.93 -15.92 3.90
N ASN A 52 19.03 -16.88 3.70
CA ASN A 52 18.77 -18.00 4.64
C ASN A 52 18.48 -17.56 6.09
N SER A 53 17.83 -16.43 6.27
CA SER A 53 17.57 -15.84 7.60
C SER A 53 16.23 -15.12 7.66
N THR A 54 15.64 -15.07 8.87
CA THR A 54 14.49 -14.21 9.19
C THR A 54 14.89 -12.78 9.54
N LYS A 55 16.19 -12.47 9.60
CA LYS A 55 16.68 -11.14 9.98
C LYS A 55 16.65 -10.18 8.80
N GLN A 56 16.22 -8.93 9.06
CA GLN A 56 16.21 -7.87 8.05
C GLN A 56 17.62 -7.58 7.54
N ASN A 57 17.71 -7.35 6.24
CA ASN A 57 18.95 -6.94 5.61
C ASN A 57 19.15 -5.43 5.76
N LYS A 58 20.29 -5.04 6.32
CA LYS A 58 20.68 -3.63 6.47
C LYS A 58 20.75 -2.85 5.13
N LYS A 59 20.77 -3.55 3.99
CA LYS A 59 20.69 -2.92 2.66
C LYS A 59 19.35 -2.21 2.45
N PHE A 60 18.28 -2.67 3.13
CA PHE A 60 16.90 -2.17 2.96
C PHE A 60 16.38 -1.35 4.14
N TYR A 61 16.93 -1.55 5.35
CA TYR A 61 16.39 -0.92 6.57
C TYR A 61 17.46 -0.33 7.49
N ARG A 62 17.06 0.70 8.25
CA ARG A 62 17.86 1.36 9.29
C ARG A 62 17.00 1.70 10.50
N LYS A 63 17.62 1.84 11.66
CA LYS A 63 16.97 2.29 12.91
C LYS A 63 16.73 3.80 12.98
N ARG A 64 17.33 4.58 12.07
CA ARG A 64 17.20 6.05 12.01
C ARG A 64 16.86 6.47 10.61
N SER A 65 16.00 7.48 10.49
CA SER A 65 15.67 8.12 9.22
C SER A 65 16.90 8.80 8.61
N SER A 66 16.96 8.81 7.29
CA SER A 66 17.97 9.54 6.52
C SER A 66 17.47 9.75 5.08
N LYS A 67 18.15 10.59 4.28
CA LYS A 67 17.83 10.80 2.87
C LYS A 67 17.71 9.48 2.06
N ARG A 68 18.49 8.47 2.42
CA ARG A 68 18.45 7.15 1.77
C ARG A 68 17.39 6.20 2.35
N PHE A 69 17.00 6.41 3.60
CA PHE A 69 16.04 5.59 4.35
C PHE A 69 14.96 6.46 4.99
N PRO A 70 14.10 7.14 4.17
CA PRO A 70 13.11 8.08 4.68
C PRO A 70 11.78 7.42 5.05
N VAL A 71 11.52 6.18 4.59
CA VAL A 71 10.20 5.55 4.68
C VAL A 71 9.98 4.95 6.08
N PRO A 72 9.09 5.52 6.92
CA PRO A 72 8.77 4.93 8.20
C PRO A 72 7.98 3.63 7.99
N VAL A 73 8.47 2.53 8.58
CA VAL A 73 7.84 1.21 8.49
C VAL A 73 7.26 0.79 9.85
N ALA A 74 7.94 1.16 10.92
CA ALA A 74 7.50 0.97 12.31
C ALA A 74 8.34 1.85 13.23
N ASP A 75 8.18 1.77 14.55
CA ASP A 75 9.01 2.55 15.47
C ASP A 75 10.49 2.21 15.29
N ARG A 76 11.31 3.25 15.08
CA ARG A 76 12.77 3.14 14.84
C ARG A 76 13.11 2.11 13.75
N PHE A 77 12.26 2.03 12.69
CA PHE A 77 12.44 1.11 11.58
C PHE A 77 12.08 1.81 10.27
N TYR A 78 13.13 2.19 9.51
CA TYR A 78 12.99 3.01 8.30
C TYR A 78 13.46 2.24 7.06
N GLY A 79 12.58 2.18 6.07
CA GLY A 79 12.82 1.55 4.78
C GLY A 79 13.57 2.48 3.82
N LYS A 80 14.23 1.87 2.84
CA LYS A 80 14.92 2.56 1.76
C LYS A 80 13.93 3.36 0.90
N ASN A 81 14.38 4.47 0.32
CA ASN A 81 13.57 5.39 -0.48
C ASN A 81 12.88 4.76 -1.70
N ASN A 82 13.38 3.64 -2.23
CA ASN A 82 12.78 2.94 -3.35
C ASN A 82 11.91 1.73 -2.94
N LEU A 83 11.51 1.63 -1.67
CA LEU A 83 10.75 0.48 -1.18
C LEU A 83 9.39 0.35 -1.87
N SER A 84 8.64 1.46 -2.00
CA SER A 84 7.34 1.46 -2.68
C SER A 84 7.47 1.04 -4.15
N LYS A 85 8.47 1.58 -4.88
CA LYS A 85 8.70 1.16 -6.26
C LYS A 85 8.97 -0.34 -6.39
N ARG A 86 9.75 -0.92 -5.49
CA ARG A 86 10.01 -2.36 -5.49
C ARG A 86 8.74 -3.20 -5.27
N ILE A 87 7.83 -2.72 -4.42
CA ILE A 87 6.53 -3.35 -4.22
C ILE A 87 5.71 -3.28 -5.51
N SER A 88 5.60 -2.11 -6.13
CA SER A 88 4.90 -1.93 -7.41
C SER A 88 5.49 -2.81 -8.52
N ASP A 89 6.82 -2.88 -8.64
CA ASP A 89 7.51 -3.72 -9.63
C ASP A 89 7.16 -5.21 -9.44
N GLN A 90 7.12 -5.71 -8.20
CA GLN A 90 6.73 -7.10 -7.90
C GLN A 90 5.26 -7.37 -8.23
N ILE A 91 4.37 -6.41 -7.95
CA ILE A 91 2.96 -6.52 -8.29
C ILE A 91 2.79 -6.58 -9.81
N LEU A 92 3.44 -5.67 -10.55
CA LEU A 92 3.37 -5.62 -12.01
C LEU A 92 3.91 -6.89 -12.66
N ALA A 93 4.99 -7.45 -12.12
CA ALA A 93 5.61 -8.67 -12.61
C ALA A 93 4.85 -9.96 -12.22
N SER A 94 3.90 -9.88 -11.30
CA SER A 94 3.16 -11.08 -10.86
C SER A 94 2.23 -11.61 -11.95
N GLU A 95 2.06 -12.93 -12.00
CA GLU A 95 1.09 -13.55 -12.89
C GLU A 95 -0.35 -13.30 -12.43
N LEU A 96 -1.27 -13.32 -13.39
CA LEU A 96 -2.71 -13.38 -13.09
C LEU A 96 -3.11 -14.84 -12.86
N ARG A 97 -4.10 -15.05 -12.00
CA ARG A 97 -4.72 -16.36 -11.82
C ARG A 97 -5.50 -16.76 -13.09
N ASP A 98 -5.51 -18.04 -13.41
CA ASP A 98 -6.18 -18.56 -14.61
C ASP A 98 -7.71 -18.45 -14.52
N THR A 99 -8.26 -18.59 -13.30
CA THR A 99 -9.71 -18.58 -13.08
C THR A 99 -10.23 -17.17 -12.81
N LEU A 100 -11.35 -16.83 -13.47
CA LEU A 100 -12.15 -15.66 -13.19
C LEU A 100 -13.16 -15.97 -12.10
N GLU A 101 -12.76 -15.81 -10.86
CA GLU A 101 -13.57 -16.04 -9.66
C GLU A 101 -13.24 -15.03 -8.57
N TYR A 102 -14.17 -14.84 -7.63
CA TYR A 102 -13.89 -14.03 -6.44
C TYR A 102 -12.67 -14.59 -5.69
N LYS A 103 -11.72 -13.71 -5.43
CA LYS A 103 -10.58 -14.02 -4.58
C LYS A 103 -10.09 -12.77 -3.88
N TYR A 104 -10.33 -12.69 -2.58
CA TYR A 104 -9.86 -11.57 -1.77
C TYR A 104 -8.36 -11.35 -1.94
N SER A 105 -7.98 -10.10 -2.17
CA SER A 105 -6.59 -9.66 -2.31
C SER A 105 -6.45 -8.21 -1.84
N ASP A 106 -5.40 -7.88 -1.10
CA ASP A 106 -5.06 -6.50 -0.75
C ASP A 106 -4.35 -5.74 -1.88
N ILE A 107 -3.84 -6.47 -2.88
CA ILE A 107 -3.04 -5.90 -3.97
C ILE A 107 -3.78 -4.80 -4.75
N PRO A 108 -5.10 -4.90 -5.06
CA PRO A 108 -5.83 -3.83 -5.73
C PRO A 108 -5.71 -2.48 -5.04
N TYR A 109 -5.65 -2.46 -3.72
CA TYR A 109 -5.61 -1.22 -2.94
C TYR A 109 -4.27 -0.48 -3.01
N PHE A 110 -3.18 -1.16 -3.32
CA PHE A 110 -1.91 -0.50 -3.66
C PHE A 110 -2.06 0.32 -4.94
N PHE A 111 -2.64 -0.27 -6.00
CA PHE A 111 -2.90 0.45 -7.26
C PHE A 111 -3.87 1.61 -7.06
N MET A 112 -4.96 1.39 -6.33
CA MET A 112 -5.98 2.41 -6.10
C MET A 112 -5.42 3.59 -5.32
N LYS A 113 -4.58 3.34 -4.32
CA LYS A 113 -3.89 4.41 -3.60
C LYS A 113 -3.04 5.24 -4.56
N ASP A 114 -2.14 4.62 -5.29
CA ASP A 114 -1.21 5.29 -6.20
C ASP A 114 -1.99 6.05 -7.29
N MET A 115 -3.02 5.44 -7.86
CA MET A 115 -3.92 6.04 -8.85
C MET A 115 -4.62 7.29 -8.31
N LEU A 116 -5.17 7.24 -7.10
CA LEU A 116 -5.87 8.37 -6.49
C LEU A 116 -4.89 9.51 -6.17
N GLU A 117 -3.73 9.19 -5.59
CA GLU A 117 -2.72 10.20 -5.27
C GLU A 117 -2.18 10.88 -6.54
N ASP A 118 -1.95 10.10 -7.60
CA ASP A 118 -1.50 10.63 -8.89
C ASP A 118 -2.59 11.48 -9.57
N ARG A 119 -3.84 11.01 -9.57
CA ARG A 119 -4.95 11.70 -10.21
C ARG A 119 -5.33 13.01 -9.55
N TYR A 120 -5.26 13.07 -8.22
CA TYR A 120 -5.66 14.24 -7.44
C TYR A 120 -4.48 15.08 -6.96
N GLN A 121 -3.24 14.63 -7.15
CA GLN A 121 -2.00 15.28 -6.71
C GLN A 121 -2.02 15.59 -5.20
N LYS A 122 -2.61 14.70 -4.42
CA LYS A 122 -2.74 14.78 -2.96
C LYS A 122 -2.54 13.42 -2.32
N PRO A 123 -1.91 13.34 -1.12
CA PRO A 123 -1.85 12.10 -0.36
C PRO A 123 -3.24 11.55 -0.05
N LEU A 124 -3.39 10.22 -0.02
CA LEU A 124 -4.65 9.55 0.28
C LEU A 124 -5.25 10.00 1.63
N GLU A 125 -4.40 10.21 2.64
CA GLU A 125 -4.84 10.74 3.95
C GLU A 125 -5.51 12.10 3.83
N THR A 126 -5.00 12.98 2.96
CA THR A 126 -5.60 14.31 2.70
C THR A 126 -6.93 14.18 1.97
N LEU A 127 -6.98 13.31 0.95
CA LEU A 127 -8.22 13.04 0.20
C LEU A 127 -9.32 12.50 1.12
N ALA A 128 -9.00 11.52 1.97
CA ALA A 128 -9.94 10.96 2.92
C ALA A 128 -10.41 11.99 3.95
N MET A 129 -9.49 12.81 4.46
CA MET A 129 -9.80 13.87 5.41
C MET A 129 -10.75 14.90 4.81
N GLU A 130 -10.47 15.40 3.60
CA GLU A 130 -11.26 16.45 2.96
C GLU A 130 -12.60 15.95 2.46
N SER A 131 -12.65 14.73 1.89
CA SER A 131 -13.86 14.19 1.24
C SER A 131 -14.83 13.52 2.22
N PHE A 132 -14.33 12.98 3.33
CA PHE A 132 -15.14 12.17 4.25
C PHE A 132 -15.04 12.62 5.71
N TYR A 133 -13.84 12.69 6.29
CA TYR A 133 -13.73 12.83 7.75
C TYR A 133 -14.21 14.19 8.24
N LYS A 134 -13.80 15.28 7.58
CA LYS A 134 -14.26 16.63 7.93
C LYS A 134 -15.78 16.83 7.68
N PRO A 135 -16.32 16.51 6.48
CA PRO A 135 -17.76 16.66 6.24
C PRO A 135 -18.63 15.84 7.18
N LEU A 136 -18.17 14.66 7.61
CA LEU A 136 -18.88 13.79 8.54
C LEU A 136 -18.61 14.11 10.03
N GLY A 137 -17.80 15.11 10.32
CA GLY A 137 -17.45 15.48 11.70
C GLY A 137 -16.62 14.42 12.45
N LEU A 138 -15.86 13.58 11.75
CA LEU A 138 -15.10 12.49 12.34
C LEU A 138 -13.78 12.99 12.94
N VAL A 139 -13.85 13.57 14.13
CA VAL A 139 -12.70 14.21 14.80
C VAL A 139 -11.66 13.23 15.36
N ARG A 140 -11.98 11.94 15.45
CA ARG A 140 -11.09 10.90 15.98
C ARG A 140 -10.61 9.89 14.95
N THR A 141 -11.05 10.02 13.68
CA THR A 141 -10.64 9.15 12.58
C THR A 141 -9.50 9.81 11.83
N THR A 142 -8.35 9.16 11.77
CA THR A 142 -7.15 9.71 11.14
C THR A 142 -6.22 8.61 10.66
N PHE A 143 -5.42 8.92 9.64
CA PHE A 143 -4.23 8.14 9.30
C PHE A 143 -3.11 8.45 10.30
N ASN A 144 -2.19 7.51 10.51
CA ASN A 144 -1.01 7.69 11.34
C ASN A 144 -1.33 8.31 12.73
N PRO A 145 -2.19 7.69 13.56
CA PRO A 145 -2.67 8.28 14.80
C PRO A 145 -1.55 8.66 15.77
N ASN A 146 -0.46 7.89 15.83
CA ASN A 146 0.70 8.22 16.68
C ASN A 146 1.35 9.56 16.31
N LYS A 147 1.26 9.96 15.04
CA LYS A 147 1.77 11.25 14.54
C LYS A 147 0.76 12.37 14.73
N ASN A 148 -0.50 12.10 14.40
CA ASN A 148 -1.55 13.12 14.31
C ASN A 148 -2.27 13.36 15.66
N THR A 149 -2.24 12.36 16.56
CA THR A 149 -2.84 12.43 17.90
C THR A 149 -1.89 11.86 18.95
N PRO A 150 -0.71 12.47 19.17
CA PRO A 150 0.37 11.87 19.97
C PRO A 150 0.04 11.63 21.43
N ASN A 151 -0.99 12.31 21.97
CA ASN A 151 -1.44 12.19 23.37
C ASN A 151 -2.52 11.13 23.56
N GLN A 152 -2.94 10.43 22.51
CA GLN A 152 -3.95 9.37 22.60
C GLN A 152 -3.29 8.00 22.67
N THR A 153 -3.88 7.11 23.46
CA THR A 153 -3.46 5.71 23.50
C THR A 153 -3.99 4.99 22.26
N VAL A 154 -3.08 4.51 21.43
CA VAL A 154 -3.40 3.67 20.28
C VAL A 154 -3.21 2.21 20.68
N ILE A 155 -4.28 1.43 20.54
CA ILE A 155 -4.24 -0.02 20.80
C ILE A 155 -3.44 -0.69 19.65
N PRO A 156 -2.47 -1.56 19.95
CA PRO A 156 -1.75 -2.27 18.91
C PRO A 156 -2.68 -3.23 18.15
N SER A 157 -2.55 -3.28 16.83
CA SER A 157 -3.26 -4.24 15.97
C SER A 157 -2.68 -5.64 16.11
N GLU A 158 -1.38 -5.74 16.33
CA GLU A 158 -0.67 -7.00 16.54
C GLU A 158 0.67 -6.80 17.27
N ILE A 159 1.25 -7.89 17.75
CA ILE A 159 2.65 -7.94 18.20
C ILE A 159 3.42 -8.73 17.13
N ASP A 160 4.15 -8.02 16.27
CA ASP A 160 4.98 -8.65 15.26
C ASP A 160 6.29 -9.18 15.88
N THR A 161 6.31 -10.46 16.20
CA THR A 161 7.49 -11.15 16.75
C THR A 161 8.41 -11.73 15.68
N TYR A 162 7.97 -11.70 14.42
CA TYR A 162 8.68 -12.34 13.33
C TYR A 162 9.58 -11.39 12.54
N TYR A 163 9.08 -10.21 12.19
CA TYR A 163 9.76 -9.31 11.27
C TYR A 163 10.19 -8.00 11.92
N ARG A 164 9.27 -7.24 12.51
CA ARG A 164 9.57 -5.93 13.12
C ARG A 164 9.98 -6.05 14.57
N ASN A 165 9.60 -7.14 15.26
CA ASN A 165 9.86 -7.43 16.67
C ASN A 165 9.37 -6.30 17.59
N GLN A 166 8.14 -5.86 17.39
CA GLN A 166 7.49 -4.80 18.17
C GLN A 166 5.98 -4.84 18.01
N GLU A 167 5.26 -4.10 18.88
CA GLU A 167 3.85 -3.82 18.70
C GLU A 167 3.65 -2.89 17.49
N LEU A 168 2.62 -3.17 16.68
CA LEU A 168 2.21 -2.34 15.55
C LEU A 168 1.01 -1.48 15.94
N LYS A 169 1.17 -0.16 15.93
CA LYS A 169 0.19 0.82 16.35
C LYS A 169 -0.05 1.85 15.25
N GLY A 170 -1.21 1.80 14.61
CA GLY A 170 -1.68 2.78 13.64
C GLY A 170 -1.11 2.66 12.24
#